data_75a7f781acc7ddb22183d4033ceb5765
#
_entry.id   75a7f781acc7ddb22183d4033ceb5765
#
_cell.length_a   1.000
_cell.length_b   1.000
_cell.length_c   1.000
_cell.angle_alpha   90.00
_cell.angle_beta   90.00
_cell.angle_gamma   90.00
#
_symmetry.space_group_name_H-M   'P 1'
#
loop_
_entity.id
_entity.type
_entity.pdbx_description
1 polymer ?
#
loop_
_entity_poly.entity_id
_entity_poly.type
_entity_poly.pdbx_seq_one_letter_code
_entity_poly.pdbx_strand_id
1 'polypeptide(L)'
;RSEVGISTISENIADIVYWLVLLLFLPIILSILGLDGLLLPIQNMLNDAVAFVPNIFMAGVILFIGYVLAKIVRGIVEGLSNSLNVQQCAEKVGLFKKSNVTKLLGSFIFTVIMITALIVAFEALGVRAISDPATAMLYEVMNAIPQIIAAGLILVVAYVVSRFVGRLVAELVAGTGVDNIPAKLDLQRYLGENKVSGIVGFLIVFFTMLFAVSEAANRLGLDQVRDLIAMFIQFGSNILLGAVILAIGFWLANVVANIVQRGEYNSSRWLANLVRILIMG
;
A
#
# COMPACT_ATOMS: atom_id res chain seq x y z
N ARG A 1 48.52 -17.18 7.99
CA ARG A 1 47.54 -16.04 7.91
C ARG A 1 46.46 -16.09 9.00
N SER A 2 46.33 -17.18 9.76
CA SER A 2 45.33 -17.33 10.84
C SER A 2 45.86 -16.91 12.22
N GLU A 3 47.17 -16.80 12.42
CA GLU A 3 47.72 -16.44 13.72
C GLU A 3 47.69 -14.94 14.05
N VAL A 4 47.66 -14.07 13.03
CA VAL A 4 47.62 -12.62 13.22
C VAL A 4 46.24 -12.13 13.75
N GLY A 5 45.16 -12.87 13.47
CA GLY A 5 43.83 -12.54 13.96
C GLY A 5 43.58 -12.87 15.43
N ILE A 6 44.25 -13.90 15.95
CA ILE A 6 44.07 -14.36 17.34
C ILE A 6 44.89 -13.49 18.32
N SER A 7 46.08 -13.04 17.92
CA SER A 7 46.91 -12.14 18.72
C SER A 7 46.26 -10.77 18.92
N THR A 8 45.64 -10.19 17.84
CA THR A 8 44.94 -8.93 17.94
C THR A 8 43.68 -9.02 18.79
N ILE A 9 42.96 -10.16 18.76
CA ILE A 9 41.81 -10.38 19.63
C ILE A 9 42.20 -10.50 21.08
N SER A 10 43.28 -11.22 21.38
CA SER A 10 43.79 -11.38 22.76
C SER A 10 44.32 -10.06 23.34
N GLU A 11 45.01 -9.24 22.54
CA GLU A 11 45.45 -7.91 22.93
C GLU A 11 44.26 -6.98 23.23
N ASN A 12 43.25 -6.95 22.36
CA ASN A 12 42.04 -6.16 22.57
C ASN A 12 41.28 -6.61 23.83
N ILE A 13 41.21 -7.91 24.11
CA ILE A 13 40.58 -8.43 25.32
C ILE A 13 41.41 -8.05 26.57
N ALA A 14 42.71 -8.11 26.49
CA ALA A 14 43.60 -7.71 27.58
C ALA A 14 43.44 -6.21 27.91
N ASP A 15 43.36 -5.37 26.90
CA ASP A 15 43.13 -3.94 27.06
C ASP A 15 41.76 -3.65 27.68
N ILE A 16 40.70 -4.32 27.23
CA ILE A 16 39.36 -4.21 27.81
C ILE A 16 39.36 -4.61 29.30
N VAL A 17 39.99 -5.74 29.63
CA VAL A 17 40.10 -6.21 31.02
C VAL A 17 40.92 -5.24 31.88
N TYR A 18 42.04 -4.70 31.35
CA TYR A 18 42.81 -3.67 32.02
C TYR A 18 42.00 -2.43 32.37
N TRP A 19 41.28 -1.87 31.39
CA TRP A 19 40.43 -0.72 31.60
C TRP A 19 39.27 -0.99 32.55
N LEU A 20 38.67 -2.20 32.49
CA LEU A 20 37.64 -2.65 33.42
C LEU A 20 38.14 -2.72 34.86
N VAL A 21 39.34 -3.27 35.08
CA VAL A 21 39.96 -3.33 36.42
C VAL A 21 40.25 -1.91 36.93
N LEU A 22 40.77 -1.04 36.06
CA LEU A 22 41.06 0.35 36.44
C LEU A 22 39.81 1.12 36.81
N LEU A 23 38.71 0.93 36.04
CA LEU A 23 37.38 1.48 36.31
C LEU A 23 36.81 0.97 37.65
N LEU A 24 37.08 -0.29 38.02
CA LEU A 24 36.61 -0.91 39.27
C LEU A 24 37.27 -0.28 40.48
N PHE A 25 38.53 0.17 40.37
CA PHE A 25 39.25 0.88 41.43
C PHE A 25 38.92 2.39 41.50
N LEU A 26 38.35 2.97 40.43
CA LEU A 26 38.05 4.39 40.33
C LEU A 26 37.12 4.90 41.45
N PRO A 27 36.07 4.19 41.86
CA PRO A 27 35.18 4.62 42.98
C PRO A 27 35.94 4.73 44.30
N ILE A 28 36.89 3.81 44.56
CA ILE A 28 37.71 3.82 45.78
C ILE A 28 38.62 5.05 45.81
N ILE A 29 39.24 5.37 44.67
CA ILE A 29 40.10 6.54 44.51
C ILE A 29 39.29 7.85 44.72
N LEU A 30 38.08 7.94 44.10
CA LEU A 30 37.21 9.12 44.25
C LEU A 30 36.68 9.31 45.67
N SER A 31 36.37 8.21 46.37
CA SER A 31 35.97 8.27 47.80
C SER A 31 37.09 8.82 48.69
N ILE A 32 38.33 8.38 48.45
CA ILE A 32 39.50 8.86 49.18
C ILE A 32 39.73 10.38 48.91
N LEU A 33 39.43 10.84 47.69
CA LEU A 33 39.54 12.23 47.28
C LEU A 33 38.38 13.12 47.76
N GLY A 34 37.38 12.54 48.45
CA GLY A 34 36.19 13.27 48.94
C GLY A 34 35.22 13.73 47.83
N LEU A 35 35.27 13.08 46.64
CA LEU A 35 34.43 13.38 45.49
C LEU A 35 33.19 12.48 45.45
N ASP A 36 32.48 12.37 46.59
CA ASP A 36 31.36 11.45 46.79
C ASP A 36 30.20 11.70 45.81
N GLY A 37 30.06 12.92 45.31
CA GLY A 37 29.02 13.27 44.34
C GLY A 37 29.20 12.61 42.95
N LEU A 38 30.42 12.16 42.62
CA LEU A 38 30.73 11.45 41.36
C LEU A 38 30.64 9.93 41.47
N LEU A 39 30.55 9.43 42.72
CA LEU A 39 30.54 7.98 43.01
C LEU A 39 29.29 7.29 42.42
N LEU A 40 28.11 7.87 42.62
CA LEU A 40 26.85 7.28 42.17
C LEU A 40 26.78 7.09 40.64
N PRO A 41 27.10 8.11 39.80
CA PRO A 41 27.14 7.93 38.36
C PRO A 41 28.12 6.86 37.90
N ILE A 42 29.31 6.84 38.50
CA ILE A 42 30.38 5.88 38.16
C ILE A 42 30.01 4.46 38.57
N GLN A 43 29.43 4.28 39.75
CA GLN A 43 28.94 2.98 40.22
C GLN A 43 27.81 2.46 39.28
N ASN A 44 26.92 3.31 38.86
CA ASN A 44 25.87 2.93 37.88
C ASN A 44 26.51 2.48 36.56
N MET A 45 27.46 3.25 36.01
CA MET A 45 28.18 2.86 34.79
C MET A 45 28.94 1.54 34.94
N LEU A 46 29.56 1.28 36.09
CA LEU A 46 30.22 0.04 36.37
C LEU A 46 29.27 -1.14 36.48
N ASN A 47 28.14 -0.96 37.17
CA ASN A 47 27.10 -1.98 37.27
C ASN A 47 26.52 -2.30 35.92
N ASP A 48 26.26 -1.30 35.08
CA ASP A 48 25.79 -1.49 33.72
C ASP A 48 26.82 -2.24 32.86
N ALA A 49 28.11 -1.87 32.97
CA ALA A 49 29.17 -2.53 32.23
C ALA A 49 29.37 -4.01 32.67
N VAL A 50 29.26 -4.31 33.96
CA VAL A 50 29.34 -5.69 34.46
C VAL A 50 28.11 -6.50 34.06
N ALA A 51 26.92 -5.91 34.09
CA ALA A 51 25.67 -6.53 33.66
C ALA A 51 25.64 -6.79 32.15
N PHE A 52 26.42 -6.02 31.38
CA PHE A 52 26.47 -6.18 29.91
C PHE A 52 27.05 -7.55 29.49
N VAL A 53 27.98 -8.11 30.23
CA VAL A 53 28.60 -9.40 29.90
C VAL A 53 27.61 -10.57 29.91
N PRO A 54 26.82 -10.81 30.98
CA PRO A 54 25.78 -11.85 30.96
C PRO A 54 24.68 -11.54 29.94
N ASN A 55 24.38 -10.25 29.71
CA ASN A 55 23.38 -9.85 28.72
C ASN A 55 23.80 -10.18 27.28
N ILE A 56 25.09 -10.05 26.92
CA ILE A 56 25.62 -10.51 25.63
C ILE A 56 25.39 -12.02 25.45
N PHE A 57 25.65 -12.81 26.48
CA PHE A 57 25.41 -14.24 26.41
C PHE A 57 23.91 -14.55 26.18
N MET A 58 23.02 -13.90 26.94
CA MET A 58 21.57 -14.05 26.76
C MET A 58 21.10 -13.63 25.37
N ALA A 59 21.61 -12.51 24.86
CA ALA A 59 21.31 -12.05 23.51
C ALA A 59 21.75 -13.07 22.44
N GLY A 60 22.94 -13.67 22.62
CA GLY A 60 23.43 -14.72 21.75
C GLY A 60 22.56 -15.98 21.76
N VAL A 61 22.08 -16.40 22.93
CA VAL A 61 21.13 -17.52 23.07
C VAL A 61 19.82 -17.23 22.40
N ILE A 62 19.27 -16.01 22.59
CA ILE A 62 18.03 -15.56 21.95
C ILE A 62 18.17 -15.60 20.43
N LEU A 63 19.25 -15.07 19.88
CA LEU A 63 19.49 -15.08 18.43
C LEU A 63 19.62 -16.51 17.89
N PHE A 64 20.29 -17.38 18.60
CA PHE A 64 20.41 -18.79 18.21
C PHE A 64 19.05 -19.49 18.16
N ILE A 65 18.26 -19.33 19.22
CA ILE A 65 16.90 -19.89 19.28
C ILE A 65 16.03 -19.29 18.18
N GLY A 66 16.08 -17.96 18.00
CA GLY A 66 15.37 -17.25 16.95
C GLY A 66 15.71 -17.76 15.55
N TYR A 67 16.98 -18.00 15.27
CA TYR A 67 17.41 -18.57 14.00
C TYR A 67 16.87 -19.98 13.76
N VAL A 68 16.92 -20.84 14.78
CA VAL A 68 16.39 -22.21 14.67
C VAL A 68 14.87 -22.18 14.43
N LEU A 69 14.13 -21.37 15.17
CA LEU A 69 12.69 -21.19 14.99
C LEU A 69 12.36 -20.63 13.61
N ALA A 70 13.07 -19.59 13.17
CA ALA A 70 12.88 -18.99 11.83
C ALA A 70 13.08 -20.03 10.72
N LYS A 71 14.09 -20.88 10.84
CA LYS A 71 14.37 -21.96 9.87
C LYS A 71 13.27 -23.02 9.84
N ILE A 72 12.77 -23.42 11.00
CA ILE A 72 11.68 -24.41 11.12
C ILE A 72 10.40 -23.84 10.51
N VAL A 73 9.99 -22.64 10.91
CA VAL A 73 8.75 -22.00 10.41
C VAL A 73 8.83 -21.75 8.91
N ARG A 74 9.97 -21.30 8.41
CA ARG A 74 10.20 -21.18 6.96
C ARG A 74 9.96 -22.50 6.24
N GLY A 75 10.50 -23.60 6.73
CA GLY A 75 10.31 -24.92 6.14
C GLY A 75 8.84 -25.36 6.10
N ILE A 76 8.11 -25.10 7.19
CA ILE A 76 6.67 -25.39 7.28
C ILE A 76 5.90 -24.56 6.25
N VAL A 77 6.17 -23.27 6.15
CA VAL A 77 5.48 -22.36 5.21
C VAL A 77 5.78 -22.72 3.76
N GLU A 78 7.03 -23.01 3.43
CA GLU A 78 7.40 -23.48 2.09
C GLU A 78 6.71 -24.81 1.75
N GLY A 79 6.63 -25.74 2.70
CA GLY A 79 5.92 -27.00 2.54
C GLY A 79 4.42 -26.85 2.33
N LEU A 80 3.75 -26.04 3.16
CA LEU A 80 2.34 -25.74 3.02
C LEU A 80 2.01 -25.02 1.71
N SER A 81 2.83 -24.02 1.34
CA SER A 81 2.66 -23.26 0.10
C SER A 81 2.78 -24.16 -1.13
N ASN A 82 3.68 -25.14 -1.10
CA ASN A 82 3.80 -26.15 -2.17
C ASN A 82 2.57 -27.06 -2.21
N SER A 83 2.09 -27.52 -1.06
CA SER A 83 0.91 -28.41 -0.97
C SER A 83 -0.37 -27.73 -1.44
N LEU A 84 -0.51 -26.41 -1.20
CA LEU A 84 -1.65 -25.60 -1.65
C LEU A 84 -1.52 -25.09 -3.08
N ASN A 85 -0.45 -25.46 -3.81
CA ASN A 85 -0.17 -24.98 -5.16
C ASN A 85 -0.23 -23.43 -5.31
N VAL A 86 0.24 -22.71 -4.30
CA VAL A 86 0.21 -21.24 -4.27
C VAL A 86 0.91 -20.64 -5.49
N GLN A 87 1.97 -21.29 -5.98
CA GLN A 87 2.68 -20.89 -7.18
C GLN A 87 1.76 -20.89 -8.42
N GLN A 88 0.95 -21.93 -8.61
CA GLN A 88 0.02 -22.02 -9.75
C GLN A 88 -1.11 -20.98 -9.65
N CYS A 89 -1.58 -20.70 -8.45
CA CYS A 89 -2.56 -19.64 -8.24
C CYS A 89 -1.98 -18.26 -8.59
N ALA A 90 -0.76 -17.97 -8.17
CA ALA A 90 -0.07 -16.71 -8.47
C ALA A 90 0.19 -16.52 -9.98
N GLU A 91 0.56 -17.59 -10.68
CA GLU A 91 0.76 -17.58 -12.13
C GLU A 91 -0.55 -17.34 -12.92
N LYS A 92 -1.66 -17.93 -12.48
CA LYS A 92 -2.99 -17.70 -13.09
C LYS A 92 -3.47 -16.26 -12.97
N VAL A 93 -3.11 -15.57 -11.90
CA VAL A 93 -3.43 -14.14 -11.69
C VAL A 93 -2.47 -13.21 -12.46
N GLY A 94 -1.43 -13.79 -13.10
CA GLY A 94 -0.43 -13.01 -13.86
C GLY A 94 0.62 -12.34 -13.00
N LEU A 95 0.60 -12.58 -11.68
CA LEU A 95 1.58 -12.11 -10.73
C LEU A 95 2.77 -13.08 -10.69
N PHE A 96 3.99 -12.55 -10.73
CA PHE A 96 5.22 -13.31 -10.49
C PHE A 96 5.54 -14.44 -11.47
N LYS A 97 5.33 -14.25 -12.77
CA LYS A 97 5.68 -15.25 -13.82
C LYS A 97 7.13 -15.78 -13.79
N LYS A 98 8.05 -15.09 -13.13
CA LYS A 98 9.48 -15.45 -13.04
C LYS A 98 9.99 -15.72 -11.61
N SER A 99 9.20 -15.48 -10.57
CA SER A 99 9.63 -15.59 -9.17
C SER A 99 8.94 -16.75 -8.47
N ASN A 100 9.70 -17.54 -7.71
CA ASN A 100 9.16 -18.58 -6.83
C ASN A 100 8.46 -17.95 -5.63
N VAL A 101 7.14 -17.76 -5.71
CA VAL A 101 6.31 -17.15 -4.65
C VAL A 101 6.46 -17.90 -3.33
N THR A 102 6.53 -19.23 -3.37
CA THR A 102 6.76 -20.08 -2.21
C THR A 102 8.05 -19.72 -1.46
N LYS A 103 9.16 -19.53 -2.19
CA LYS A 103 10.44 -19.13 -1.60
C LYS A 103 10.41 -17.70 -1.08
N LEU A 104 9.70 -16.80 -1.75
CA LEU A 104 9.52 -15.42 -1.28
C LEU A 104 8.76 -15.38 0.04
N LEU A 105 7.65 -16.13 0.16
CA LEU A 105 6.88 -16.25 1.40
C LEU A 105 7.73 -16.84 2.54
N GLY A 106 8.45 -17.92 2.27
CA GLY A 106 9.35 -18.54 3.25
C GLY A 106 10.46 -17.58 3.71
N SER A 107 11.09 -16.86 2.77
CA SER A 107 12.12 -15.86 3.10
C SER A 107 11.56 -14.66 3.86
N PHE A 108 10.37 -14.20 3.52
CA PHE A 108 9.71 -13.10 4.21
C PHE A 108 9.46 -13.47 5.69
N ILE A 109 8.87 -14.64 5.95
CA ILE A 109 8.58 -15.12 7.31
C ILE A 109 9.88 -15.34 8.10
N PHE A 110 10.90 -15.93 7.46
CA PHE A 110 12.21 -16.05 8.07
C PHE A 110 12.77 -14.70 8.51
N THR A 111 12.70 -13.70 7.64
CA THR A 111 13.18 -12.34 7.92
C THR A 111 12.41 -11.69 9.07
N VAL A 112 11.08 -11.82 9.11
CA VAL A 112 10.25 -11.28 10.18
C VAL A 112 10.62 -11.91 11.52
N ILE A 113 10.78 -13.24 11.60
CA ILE A 113 11.16 -13.93 12.82
C ILE A 113 12.57 -13.53 13.25
N MET A 114 13.51 -13.41 12.30
CA MET A 114 14.88 -12.98 12.60
C MET A 114 14.94 -11.54 13.11
N ILE A 115 14.16 -10.62 12.54
CA ILE A 115 14.06 -9.23 13.03
C ILE A 115 13.49 -9.23 14.45
N THR A 116 12.44 -10.02 14.70
CA THR A 116 11.85 -10.15 16.05
C THR A 116 12.89 -10.67 17.05
N ALA A 117 13.62 -11.73 16.69
CA ALA A 117 14.69 -12.27 17.55
C ALA A 117 15.79 -11.24 17.80
N LEU A 118 16.15 -10.44 16.80
CA LEU A 118 17.15 -9.38 16.92
C LEU A 118 16.68 -8.27 17.87
N ILE A 119 15.42 -7.87 17.78
CA ILE A 119 14.83 -6.86 18.68
C ILE A 119 14.86 -7.35 20.12
N VAL A 120 14.43 -8.60 20.38
CA VAL A 120 14.46 -9.21 21.72
C VAL A 120 15.89 -9.35 22.23
N ALA A 121 16.86 -9.64 21.36
CA ALA A 121 18.26 -9.67 21.72
C ALA A 121 18.80 -8.28 22.13
N PHE A 122 18.43 -7.21 21.42
CA PHE A 122 18.77 -5.83 21.80
C PHE A 122 18.11 -5.40 23.11
N GLU A 123 16.87 -5.85 23.35
CA GLU A 123 16.20 -5.64 24.63
C GLU A 123 16.92 -6.34 25.78
N ALA A 124 17.36 -7.58 25.59
CA ALA A 124 18.17 -8.32 26.54
C ALA A 124 19.52 -7.65 26.81
N LEU A 125 20.11 -6.97 25.83
CA LEU A 125 21.31 -6.14 26.00
C LEU A 125 21.03 -4.82 26.76
N GLY A 126 19.78 -4.47 27.01
CA GLY A 126 19.39 -3.21 27.65
C GLY A 126 19.42 -2.00 26.71
N VAL A 127 19.58 -2.19 25.39
CA VAL A 127 19.67 -1.11 24.39
C VAL A 127 18.27 -0.70 23.91
N ARG A 128 17.46 -0.12 24.81
CA ARG A 128 16.07 0.28 24.52
C ARG A 128 15.97 1.35 23.44
N ALA A 129 16.98 2.20 23.30
CA ALA A 129 17.02 3.22 22.25
C ALA A 129 16.93 2.65 20.83
N ILE A 130 17.28 1.37 20.63
CA ILE A 130 17.19 0.68 19.35
C ILE A 130 15.98 -0.26 19.32
N SER A 131 15.72 -0.99 20.42
CA SER A 131 14.63 -1.98 20.46
C SER A 131 13.26 -1.35 20.38
N ASP A 132 13.02 -0.19 21.05
CA ASP A 132 11.71 0.44 21.06
C ASP A 132 11.25 0.92 19.66
N PRO A 133 12.06 1.71 18.89
CA PRO A 133 11.69 2.08 17.54
C PRO A 133 11.56 0.88 16.58
N ALA A 134 12.47 -0.11 16.71
CA ALA A 134 12.44 -1.31 15.89
C ALA A 134 11.18 -2.15 16.15
N THR A 135 10.74 -2.24 17.41
CA THR A 135 9.49 -2.91 17.79
C THR A 135 8.29 -2.19 17.17
N ALA A 136 8.24 -0.85 17.25
CA ALA A 136 7.17 -0.06 16.63
C ALA A 136 7.10 -0.31 15.11
N MET A 137 8.23 -0.25 14.42
CA MET A 137 8.29 -0.55 12.97
C MET A 137 7.84 -1.97 12.65
N LEU A 138 8.21 -2.96 13.48
CA LEU A 138 7.76 -4.34 13.28
C LEU A 138 6.24 -4.47 13.42
N TYR A 139 5.64 -3.81 14.41
CA TYR A 139 4.18 -3.79 14.57
C TYR A 139 3.48 -3.15 13.38
N GLU A 140 4.03 -2.05 12.83
CA GLU A 140 3.48 -1.44 11.60
C GLU A 140 3.51 -2.41 10.43
N VAL A 141 4.63 -3.09 10.20
CA VAL A 141 4.76 -4.11 9.13
C VAL A 141 3.77 -5.25 9.34
N MET A 142 3.65 -5.76 10.57
CA MET A 142 2.70 -6.85 10.87
C MET A 142 1.25 -6.42 10.67
N ASN A 143 0.89 -5.18 11.02
CA ASN A 143 -0.43 -4.62 10.78
C ASN A 143 -0.71 -4.32 9.31
N ALA A 144 0.32 -4.03 8.51
CA ALA A 144 0.16 -3.80 7.08
C ALA A 144 -0.27 -5.06 6.31
N ILE A 145 0.10 -6.27 6.76
CA ILE A 145 -0.22 -7.54 6.07
C ILE A 145 -1.74 -7.74 5.92
N PRO A 146 -2.55 -7.72 7.02
CA PRO A 146 -4.00 -7.83 6.89
C PRO A 146 -4.62 -6.71 6.04
N GLN A 147 -4.07 -5.50 6.13
CA GLN A 147 -4.53 -4.34 5.35
C GLN A 147 -4.28 -4.53 3.85
N ILE A 148 -3.12 -5.05 3.46
CA ILE A 148 -2.79 -5.36 2.05
C ILE A 148 -3.74 -6.44 1.52
N ILE A 149 -4.01 -7.49 2.30
CA ILE A 149 -4.96 -8.55 1.91
C ILE A 149 -6.36 -7.97 1.75
N ALA A 150 -6.82 -7.15 2.69
CA ALA A 150 -8.12 -6.49 2.61
C ALA A 150 -8.23 -5.56 1.41
N ALA A 151 -7.21 -4.74 1.15
CA ALA A 151 -7.15 -3.86 -0.02
C ALA A 151 -7.19 -4.66 -1.33
N GLY A 152 -6.43 -5.74 -1.42
CA GLY A 152 -6.44 -6.65 -2.57
C GLY A 152 -7.81 -7.29 -2.80
N LEU A 153 -8.48 -7.73 -1.74
CA LEU A 153 -9.82 -8.31 -1.81
C LEU A 153 -10.85 -7.28 -2.29
N ILE A 154 -10.78 -6.05 -1.78
CA ILE A 154 -11.66 -4.94 -2.22
C ILE A 154 -11.51 -4.72 -3.73
N LEU A 155 -10.27 -4.66 -4.25
CA LEU A 155 -10.02 -4.45 -5.67
C LEU A 155 -10.55 -5.60 -6.53
N VAL A 156 -10.36 -6.86 -6.12
CA VAL A 156 -10.85 -8.03 -6.84
C VAL A 156 -12.38 -8.06 -6.88
N VAL A 157 -13.03 -7.86 -5.73
CA VAL A 157 -14.51 -7.85 -5.65
C VAL A 157 -15.07 -6.68 -6.46
N ALA A 158 -14.50 -5.49 -6.32
CA ALA A 158 -14.93 -4.31 -7.08
C ALA A 158 -14.78 -4.52 -8.59
N TYR A 159 -13.70 -5.15 -9.05
CA TYR A 159 -13.51 -5.46 -10.46
C TYR A 159 -14.58 -6.42 -11.01
N VAL A 160 -14.87 -7.50 -10.28
CA VAL A 160 -15.89 -8.47 -10.71
C VAL A 160 -17.27 -7.82 -10.74
N VAL A 161 -17.64 -7.11 -9.65
CA VAL A 161 -18.94 -6.45 -9.53
C VAL A 161 -19.09 -5.34 -10.56
N SER A 162 -18.10 -4.47 -10.71
CA SER A 162 -18.16 -3.35 -11.66
C SER A 162 -18.30 -3.83 -13.11
N ARG A 163 -17.61 -4.90 -13.45
CA ARG A 163 -17.70 -5.49 -14.79
C ARG A 163 -19.07 -6.09 -15.09
N PHE A 164 -19.67 -6.73 -14.08
CA PHE A 164 -21.02 -7.27 -14.19
C PHE A 164 -22.06 -6.13 -14.33
N VAL A 165 -22.03 -5.15 -13.41
CA VAL A 165 -22.94 -4.00 -13.44
C VAL A 165 -22.75 -3.17 -14.70
N GLY A 166 -21.51 -2.91 -15.11
CA GLY A 166 -21.19 -2.17 -16.32
C GLY A 166 -21.77 -2.80 -17.60
N ARG A 167 -21.73 -4.15 -17.68
CA ARG A 167 -22.36 -4.87 -18.80
C ARG A 167 -23.87 -4.76 -18.76
N LEU A 168 -24.50 -5.00 -17.61
CA LEU A 168 -25.96 -4.88 -17.47
C LEU A 168 -26.45 -3.49 -17.86
N VAL A 169 -25.80 -2.44 -17.38
CA VAL A 169 -26.19 -1.07 -17.73
C VAL A 169 -25.93 -0.77 -19.20
N ALA A 170 -24.83 -1.24 -19.77
CA ALA A 170 -24.57 -1.10 -21.20
C ALA A 170 -25.67 -1.77 -22.06
N GLU A 171 -26.11 -2.97 -21.68
CA GLU A 171 -27.22 -3.67 -22.37
C GLU A 171 -28.54 -2.94 -22.22
N LEU A 172 -28.86 -2.42 -21.02
CA LEU A 172 -30.07 -1.60 -20.81
C LEU A 172 -30.05 -0.33 -21.68
N VAL A 173 -28.90 0.37 -21.70
CA VAL A 173 -28.71 1.58 -22.52
C VAL A 173 -28.81 1.27 -24.02
N ALA A 174 -28.22 0.15 -24.48
CA ALA A 174 -28.35 -0.30 -25.86
C ALA A 174 -29.81 -0.57 -26.23
N GLY A 175 -30.61 -1.15 -25.32
CA GLY A 175 -32.03 -1.42 -25.49
C GLY A 175 -32.88 -0.16 -25.67
N THR A 176 -32.43 0.99 -25.21
CA THR A 176 -33.14 2.30 -25.44
C THR A 176 -32.94 2.86 -26.85
N GLY A 177 -32.07 2.26 -27.66
CA GLY A 177 -31.79 2.75 -29.03
C GLY A 177 -30.83 3.96 -29.08
N VAL A 178 -30.19 4.31 -27.95
CA VAL A 178 -29.25 5.43 -27.86
C VAL A 178 -28.02 5.21 -28.77
N ASP A 179 -27.68 3.97 -29.07
CA ASP A 179 -26.57 3.62 -29.99
C ASP A 179 -26.82 4.08 -31.44
N ASN A 180 -28.08 4.43 -31.80
CA ASN A 180 -28.41 4.96 -33.12
C ASN A 180 -28.36 6.51 -33.18
N ILE A 181 -28.15 7.18 -32.04
CA ILE A 181 -28.11 8.66 -31.99
C ILE A 181 -26.85 9.22 -32.68
N PRO A 182 -25.65 8.66 -32.53
CA PRO A 182 -24.45 9.14 -33.22
C PRO A 182 -24.58 9.13 -34.74
N ALA A 183 -25.26 8.11 -35.30
CA ALA A 183 -25.52 8.02 -36.74
C ALA A 183 -26.48 9.14 -37.24
N LYS A 184 -27.45 9.54 -36.41
CA LYS A 184 -28.41 10.61 -36.74
C LYS A 184 -27.81 12.02 -36.60
N LEU A 185 -26.70 12.16 -35.88
CA LEU A 185 -26.06 13.44 -35.55
C LEU A 185 -24.69 13.62 -36.23
N ASP A 186 -24.34 12.74 -37.18
CA ASP A 186 -23.02 12.74 -37.88
C ASP A 186 -21.80 12.69 -36.92
N LEU A 187 -22.03 12.24 -35.69
CA LEU A 187 -20.98 12.09 -34.65
C LEU A 187 -20.18 10.81 -34.78
N GLN A 188 -20.51 9.91 -35.71
CA GLN A 188 -19.75 8.67 -35.97
C GLN A 188 -18.27 8.95 -36.33
N ARG A 189 -17.98 10.12 -36.90
CA ARG A 189 -16.61 10.53 -37.24
C ARG A 189 -15.72 10.73 -36.00
N TYR A 190 -16.34 11.06 -34.86
CA TYR A 190 -15.61 11.29 -33.58
C TYR A 190 -15.64 10.09 -32.64
N LEU A 191 -16.69 9.29 -32.67
CA LEU A 191 -16.87 8.11 -31.80
C LEU A 191 -16.25 6.83 -32.40
N GLY A 192 -15.91 6.84 -33.69
CA GLY A 192 -15.40 5.65 -34.37
C GLY A 192 -16.44 4.52 -34.34
N GLU A 193 -15.97 3.31 -34.11
CA GLU A 193 -16.83 2.11 -33.97
C GLU A 193 -17.42 1.94 -32.54
N ASN A 194 -17.10 2.85 -31.62
CA ASN A 194 -17.55 2.73 -30.22
C ASN A 194 -19.06 3.09 -30.12
N LYS A 195 -19.81 2.17 -29.52
CA LYS A 195 -21.21 2.38 -29.19
C LYS A 195 -21.35 3.21 -27.94
N VAL A 196 -22.36 4.08 -27.85
CA VAL A 196 -22.62 4.90 -26.67
C VAL A 196 -22.83 4.02 -25.42
N SER A 197 -23.56 2.91 -25.58
CA SER A 197 -23.78 1.92 -24.52
C SER A 197 -22.46 1.35 -23.98
N GLY A 198 -21.48 1.07 -24.86
CA GLY A 198 -20.16 0.59 -24.47
C GLY A 198 -19.38 1.64 -23.66
N ILE A 199 -19.46 2.91 -24.04
CA ILE A 199 -18.83 4.02 -23.30
C ILE A 199 -19.43 4.14 -21.91
N VAL A 200 -20.76 4.07 -21.78
CA VAL A 200 -21.45 4.09 -20.47
C VAL A 200 -21.00 2.92 -19.60
N GLY A 201 -20.96 1.71 -20.14
CA GLY A 201 -20.46 0.54 -19.41
C GLY A 201 -19.02 0.71 -18.96
N PHE A 202 -18.14 1.23 -19.82
CA PHE A 202 -16.75 1.53 -19.48
C PHE A 202 -16.65 2.58 -18.36
N LEU A 203 -17.42 3.66 -18.42
CA LEU A 203 -17.42 4.71 -17.38
C LEU A 203 -17.83 4.14 -16.01
N ILE A 204 -18.83 3.26 -15.97
CA ILE A 204 -19.25 2.61 -14.72
C ILE A 204 -18.11 1.80 -14.14
N VAL A 205 -17.45 0.97 -14.95
CA VAL A 205 -16.30 0.17 -14.49
C VAL A 205 -15.18 1.10 -14.02
N PHE A 206 -14.86 2.13 -14.78
CA PHE A 206 -13.79 3.07 -14.48
C PHE A 206 -14.03 3.80 -13.15
N PHE A 207 -15.20 4.40 -12.95
CA PHE A 207 -15.48 5.10 -11.70
C PHE A 207 -15.58 4.16 -10.51
N THR A 208 -16.20 2.99 -10.67
CA THR A 208 -16.26 1.98 -9.60
C THR A 208 -14.85 1.53 -9.21
N MET A 209 -13.94 1.33 -10.17
CA MET A 209 -12.56 1.00 -9.88
C MET A 209 -11.80 2.14 -9.21
N LEU A 210 -12.04 3.40 -9.58
CA LEU A 210 -11.47 4.55 -8.87
C LEU A 210 -11.92 4.60 -7.40
N PHE A 211 -13.20 4.36 -7.11
CA PHE A 211 -13.70 4.26 -5.74
C PHE A 211 -13.05 3.08 -4.99
N ALA A 212 -12.90 1.93 -5.64
CA ALA A 212 -12.26 0.77 -5.04
C ALA A 212 -10.78 1.02 -4.73
N VAL A 213 -10.05 1.69 -5.63
CA VAL A 213 -8.64 2.07 -5.40
C VAL A 213 -8.55 3.10 -4.28
N SER A 214 -9.47 4.06 -4.20
CA SER A 214 -9.55 5.02 -3.09
C SER A 214 -9.75 4.32 -1.74
N GLU A 215 -10.68 3.35 -1.66
CA GLU A 215 -10.91 2.58 -0.44
C GLU A 215 -9.73 1.66 -0.10
N ALA A 216 -9.11 1.04 -1.11
CA ALA A 216 -7.89 0.25 -0.92
C ALA A 216 -6.73 1.10 -0.38
N ALA A 217 -6.54 2.31 -0.90
CA ALA A 217 -5.56 3.27 -0.41
C ALA A 217 -5.85 3.69 1.04
N ASN A 218 -7.11 3.91 1.38
CA ASN A 218 -7.55 4.21 2.74
C ASN A 218 -7.21 3.07 3.71
N ARG A 219 -7.42 1.80 3.33
CA ARG A 219 -7.04 0.63 4.13
C ARG A 219 -5.54 0.51 4.35
N LEU A 220 -4.75 0.96 3.40
CA LEU A 220 -3.29 0.96 3.48
C LEU A 220 -2.72 2.18 4.23
N GLY A 221 -3.58 3.11 4.71
CA GLY A 221 -3.14 4.34 5.36
C GLY A 221 -2.52 5.35 4.40
N LEU A 222 -2.80 5.24 3.09
CA LEU A 222 -2.30 6.14 2.06
C LEU A 222 -3.26 7.30 1.82
N ASP A 223 -3.50 8.13 2.83
CA ASP A 223 -4.49 9.22 2.79
C ASP A 223 -4.25 10.20 1.65
N GLN A 224 -3.01 10.52 1.33
CA GLN A 224 -2.67 11.43 0.22
C GLN A 224 -3.11 10.86 -1.14
N VAL A 225 -2.94 9.55 -1.34
CA VAL A 225 -3.38 8.86 -2.58
C VAL A 225 -4.90 8.86 -2.65
N ARG A 226 -5.59 8.57 -1.53
CA ARG A 226 -7.04 8.63 -1.43
C ARG A 226 -7.57 10.01 -1.83
N ASP A 227 -6.98 11.08 -1.29
CA ASP A 227 -7.41 12.45 -1.54
C ASP A 227 -7.20 12.86 -3.01
N LEU A 228 -6.07 12.46 -3.61
CA LEU A 228 -5.84 12.66 -5.05
C LEU A 228 -6.89 11.95 -5.89
N ILE A 229 -7.22 10.70 -5.58
CA ILE A 229 -8.26 9.94 -6.30
C ILE A 229 -9.62 10.60 -6.13
N ALA A 230 -9.96 11.09 -4.93
CA ALA A 230 -11.20 11.81 -4.67
C ALA A 230 -11.32 13.07 -5.54
N MET A 231 -10.24 13.84 -5.70
CA MET A 231 -10.20 14.99 -6.61
C MET A 231 -10.45 14.57 -8.06
N PHE A 232 -9.86 13.48 -8.52
CA PHE A 232 -10.08 12.93 -9.85
C PHE A 232 -11.54 12.50 -10.07
N ILE A 233 -12.14 11.84 -9.09
CA ILE A 233 -13.55 11.42 -9.13
C ILE A 233 -14.43 12.66 -9.23
N GLN A 234 -14.20 13.68 -8.42
CA GLN A 234 -14.99 14.93 -8.44
C GLN A 234 -14.85 15.65 -9.77
N PHE A 235 -13.63 15.77 -10.29
CA PHE A 235 -13.39 16.39 -11.60
C PHE A 235 -14.08 15.64 -12.73
N GLY A 236 -13.92 14.31 -12.78
CA GLY A 236 -14.59 13.46 -13.77
C GLY A 236 -16.11 13.50 -13.66
N SER A 237 -16.66 13.53 -12.45
CA SER A 237 -18.09 13.68 -12.19
C SER A 237 -18.64 15.02 -12.73
N ASN A 238 -17.90 16.11 -12.52
CA ASN A 238 -18.28 17.43 -13.04
C ASN A 238 -18.28 17.47 -14.58
N ILE A 239 -17.29 16.83 -15.21
CA ILE A 239 -17.25 16.70 -16.69
C ILE A 239 -18.45 15.90 -17.18
N LEU A 240 -18.76 14.76 -16.56
CA LEU A 240 -19.92 13.95 -16.94
C LEU A 240 -21.22 14.71 -16.76
N LEU A 241 -21.39 15.41 -15.65
CA LEU A 241 -22.56 16.24 -15.40
C LEU A 241 -22.73 17.32 -16.49
N GLY A 242 -21.64 18.01 -16.82
CA GLY A 242 -21.61 19.00 -17.91
C GLY A 242 -21.97 18.38 -19.25
N ALA A 243 -21.45 17.21 -19.58
CA ALA A 243 -21.80 16.52 -20.82
C ALA A 243 -23.26 16.09 -20.88
N VAL A 244 -23.85 15.63 -19.76
CA VAL A 244 -25.27 15.28 -19.66
C VAL A 244 -26.15 16.54 -19.84
N ILE A 245 -25.81 17.66 -19.19
CA ILE A 245 -26.52 18.93 -19.34
C ILE A 245 -26.50 19.39 -20.79
N LEU A 246 -25.32 19.35 -21.45
CA LEU A 246 -25.19 19.69 -22.86
C LEU A 246 -26.00 18.77 -23.76
N ALA A 247 -26.01 17.46 -23.50
CA ALA A 247 -26.81 16.50 -24.27
C ALA A 247 -28.32 16.77 -24.15
N ILE A 248 -28.81 17.04 -22.94
CA ILE A 248 -30.21 17.40 -22.68
C ILE A 248 -30.55 18.74 -23.35
N GLY A 249 -29.69 19.75 -23.22
CA GLY A 249 -29.83 21.04 -23.84
C GLY A 249 -29.95 20.93 -25.38
N PHE A 250 -29.06 20.14 -25.99
CA PHE A 250 -29.08 19.85 -27.43
C PHE A 250 -30.36 19.11 -27.84
N TRP A 251 -30.79 18.12 -27.07
CA TRP A 251 -32.04 17.40 -27.34
C TRP A 251 -33.25 18.33 -27.26
N LEU A 252 -33.36 19.16 -26.22
CA LEU A 252 -34.43 20.16 -26.08
C LEU A 252 -34.42 21.17 -27.23
N ALA A 253 -33.24 21.67 -27.60
CA ALA A 253 -33.11 22.60 -28.72
C ALA A 253 -33.63 21.99 -30.03
N ASN A 254 -33.33 20.71 -30.28
CA ASN A 254 -33.85 20.01 -31.46
C ASN A 254 -35.38 19.79 -31.41
N VAL A 255 -35.91 19.45 -30.22
CA VAL A 255 -37.38 19.29 -30.04
C VAL A 255 -38.08 20.60 -30.34
N VAL A 256 -37.64 21.73 -29.77
CA VAL A 256 -38.22 23.06 -29.99
C VAL A 256 -38.10 23.49 -31.46
N ALA A 257 -36.89 23.29 -32.07
CA ALA A 257 -36.70 23.60 -33.48
C ALA A 257 -37.64 22.81 -34.40
N ASN A 258 -37.87 21.53 -34.10
CA ASN A 258 -38.82 20.69 -34.85
C ASN A 258 -40.29 21.13 -34.68
N ILE A 259 -40.68 21.59 -33.49
CA ILE A 259 -42.01 22.12 -33.22
C ILE A 259 -42.21 23.41 -34.02
N VAL A 260 -41.25 24.31 -33.98
CA VAL A 260 -41.28 25.59 -34.71
C VAL A 260 -41.34 25.37 -36.22
N GLN A 261 -40.62 24.37 -36.74
CA GLN A 261 -40.66 24.03 -38.18
C GLN A 261 -41.97 23.39 -38.65
N ARG A 262 -42.68 22.69 -37.75
CA ARG A 262 -43.98 22.04 -38.07
C ARG A 262 -45.18 22.94 -37.86
N GLY A 263 -45.04 24.07 -37.16
CA GLY A 263 -46.08 25.07 -37.05
C GLY A 263 -46.28 25.77 -38.41
N GLU A 264 -47.51 25.87 -38.91
CA GLU A 264 -47.88 26.47 -40.18
C GLU A 264 -47.58 27.98 -40.33
N TYR A 265 -46.70 28.53 -39.48
CA TYR A 265 -46.18 29.87 -39.69
C TYR A 265 -44.98 29.81 -40.62
N ASN A 266 -45.13 30.36 -41.78
CA ASN A 266 -44.18 30.58 -42.87
C ASN A 266 -43.00 31.48 -42.46
N SER A 267 -42.52 31.33 -41.26
CA SER A 267 -41.33 32.04 -40.75
C SER A 267 -40.15 31.15 -40.56
N SER A 268 -39.48 31.09 -41.67
CA SER A 268 -38.01 31.02 -41.77
C SER A 268 -37.29 30.03 -40.83
N ARG A 269 -36.58 29.10 -41.47
CA ARG A 269 -35.40 28.33 -40.90
C ARG A 269 -34.53 29.18 -39.98
N TRP A 270 -34.56 30.49 -40.12
CA TRP A 270 -33.86 31.47 -39.32
C TRP A 270 -34.32 31.53 -37.86
N LEU A 271 -35.66 31.52 -37.61
CA LEU A 271 -36.21 31.48 -36.25
C LEU A 271 -35.90 30.16 -35.53
N ALA A 272 -35.97 29.03 -36.23
CA ALA A 272 -35.61 27.73 -35.68
C ALA A 272 -34.12 27.66 -35.30
N ASN A 273 -33.26 28.27 -36.12
CA ASN A 273 -31.83 28.35 -35.84
C ASN A 273 -31.50 29.32 -34.67
N LEU A 274 -32.20 30.45 -34.57
CA LEU A 274 -32.08 31.37 -33.44
C LEU A 274 -32.48 30.73 -32.13
N VAL A 275 -33.61 30.02 -32.09
CA VAL A 275 -34.04 29.27 -30.88
C VAL A 275 -33.00 28.20 -30.49
N ARG A 276 -32.45 27.53 -31.49
CA ARG A 276 -31.40 26.53 -31.25
C ARG A 276 -30.12 27.13 -30.65
N ILE A 277 -29.71 28.30 -31.17
CA ILE A 277 -28.54 29.03 -30.66
C ILE A 277 -28.81 29.55 -29.24
N LEU A 278 -30.02 30.08 -28.98
CA LEU A 278 -30.40 30.67 -27.71
C LEU A 278 -30.50 29.64 -26.55
N ILE A 279 -30.84 28.39 -26.89
CA ILE A 279 -30.89 27.27 -25.93
C ILE A 279 -29.49 26.66 -25.70
N MET A 280 -28.62 26.75 -26.72
CA MET A 280 -27.26 26.20 -26.62
C MET A 280 -26.20 27.19 -26.10
N GLY A 281 -26.43 28.49 -26.12
CA GLY A 281 -25.57 29.56 -25.61
C GLY A 281 -25.88 29.91 -24.20
#